data_ee0e3ab0e7da74ee7f00b55db630b5d0
#
_entry.id   ee0e3ab0e7da74ee7f00b55db630b5d0
#
_cell.length_a   1.000
_cell.length_b   1.000
_cell.length_c   1.000
_cell.angle_alpha   90.00
_cell.angle_beta   90.00
_cell.angle_gamma   90.00
#
_symmetry.space_group_name_H-M   'P 1'
#
loop_
_entity.id
_entity.type
_entity.pdbx_description
1 polymer ?
#
loop_
_entity_poly.entity_id
_entity_poly.type
_entity_poly.pdbx_seq_one_letter_code
_entity_poly.pdbx_strand_id
1 'polypeptide(L)'
;EWEAVGQIVDAMGGVWFDVPRDMYYSDPLQNLYINQKAGYRLLTGDDAMQVLRFRDGANGYKDGDLGRIKTQQAFLTAMVEQLLKIENIAKINEFAEVFRENVETDLTLQNILWFAKAAFTGGLKPENVEFVTMPNTPAYAYSSTTSRLNGRYSEQSYVTPNTSQLLELVNTKLSPYAEVFTR
;
A
#
# COMPACT_ATOMS: atom_id res chain seq x y z
N GLU A 1 -9.30 -5.66 0.24
CA GLU A 1 -8.50 -6.76 0.82
C GLU A 1 -7.16 -6.87 0.09
N TRP A 2 -6.13 -7.46 0.72
CA TRP A 2 -4.81 -7.56 0.09
C TRP A 2 -4.82 -8.42 -1.17
N GLU A 3 -5.65 -9.44 -1.19
CA GLU A 3 -5.82 -10.36 -2.31
C GLU A 3 -6.16 -9.65 -3.62
N ALA A 4 -6.90 -8.55 -3.57
CA ALA A 4 -7.23 -7.74 -4.74
C ALA A 4 -5.97 -7.21 -5.45
N VAL A 5 -4.96 -6.80 -4.69
CA VAL A 5 -3.70 -6.30 -5.26
C VAL A 5 -2.99 -7.41 -6.04
N GLY A 6 -2.90 -8.61 -5.45
CA GLY A 6 -2.32 -9.78 -6.13
C GLY A 6 -3.04 -10.13 -7.42
N GLN A 7 -4.37 -10.14 -7.40
CA GLN A 7 -5.18 -10.45 -8.59
C GLN A 7 -5.04 -9.41 -9.69
N ILE A 8 -4.97 -8.10 -9.34
CA ILE A 8 -4.72 -7.03 -10.32
C ILE A 8 -3.34 -7.19 -10.93
N VAL A 9 -2.32 -7.52 -10.13
CA VAL A 9 -0.96 -7.79 -10.63
C VAL A 9 -0.97 -8.94 -11.62
N ASP A 10 -1.65 -10.03 -11.31
CA ASP A 10 -1.73 -11.20 -12.22
C ASP A 10 -2.51 -10.87 -13.50
N ALA A 11 -3.61 -10.12 -13.41
CA ALA A 11 -4.37 -9.65 -14.58
C ALA A 11 -3.54 -8.73 -15.49
N MET A 12 -2.60 -7.97 -14.92
CA MET A 12 -1.63 -7.18 -15.67
C MET A 12 -0.54 -8.03 -16.34
N GLY A 13 -0.39 -9.30 -15.96
CA GLY A 13 0.71 -10.17 -16.38
C GLY A 13 1.97 -9.98 -15.54
N GLY A 14 1.83 -9.45 -14.34
CA GLY A 14 2.91 -9.12 -13.42
C GLY A 14 3.26 -7.64 -13.40
N VAL A 15 4.02 -7.24 -12.39
CA VAL A 15 4.52 -5.86 -12.22
C VAL A 15 6.04 -5.87 -12.12
N TRP A 16 6.71 -5.12 -12.97
CA TRP A 16 8.14 -4.87 -12.88
C TRP A 16 8.43 -3.95 -11.69
N PHE A 17 9.21 -4.47 -10.74
CA PHE A 17 9.52 -3.74 -9.52
C PHE A 17 10.95 -4.00 -9.06
N ASP A 18 11.61 -2.96 -8.54
CA ASP A 18 12.92 -3.09 -7.91
C ASP A 18 12.75 -3.42 -6.43
N VAL A 19 12.85 -4.70 -6.11
CA VAL A 19 12.75 -5.19 -4.73
C VAL A 19 13.93 -4.65 -3.93
N PRO A 20 13.71 -3.83 -2.88
CA PRO A 20 14.77 -3.01 -2.27
C PRO A 20 15.79 -3.82 -1.46
N ARG A 21 15.48 -5.05 -1.12
CA ARG A 21 16.33 -5.94 -0.30
C ARG A 21 15.91 -7.39 -0.41
N ASP A 22 16.79 -8.30 0.00
CA ASP A 22 16.42 -9.69 0.25
C ASP A 22 15.40 -9.73 1.41
N MET A 23 14.30 -10.45 1.24
CA MET A 23 13.21 -10.56 2.20
C MET A 23 12.97 -12.02 2.54
N TYR A 24 13.24 -12.39 3.80
CA TYR A 24 13.04 -13.74 4.31
C TYR A 24 12.26 -13.68 5.62
N TYR A 25 11.09 -14.28 5.62
CA TYR A 25 10.26 -14.38 6.83
C TYR A 25 9.43 -15.66 6.78
N SER A 26 9.28 -16.29 7.93
CA SER A 26 8.45 -17.49 8.05
C SER A 26 7.64 -17.42 9.33
N ASP A 27 6.32 -17.45 9.19
CA ASP A 27 5.38 -17.57 10.30
C ASP A 27 4.37 -18.67 9.98
N PRO A 28 4.64 -19.92 10.43
CA PRO A 28 3.74 -21.05 10.20
C PRO A 28 2.35 -20.87 10.83
N LEU A 29 2.23 -20.08 11.91
CA LEU A 29 0.96 -19.85 12.59
C LEU A 29 -0.01 -19.00 11.75
N GLN A 30 0.55 -18.11 10.94
CA GLN A 30 -0.21 -17.27 10.01
C GLN A 30 -0.17 -17.79 8.57
N ASN A 31 0.43 -18.95 8.34
CA ASN A 31 0.69 -19.48 6.99
C ASN A 31 1.37 -18.45 6.09
N LEU A 32 2.31 -17.68 6.64
CA LEU A 32 3.01 -16.60 5.95
C LEU A 32 4.46 -16.99 5.70
N TYR A 33 4.81 -17.16 4.43
CA TYR A 33 6.15 -17.45 3.97
C TYR A 33 6.56 -16.38 2.96
N ILE A 34 7.67 -15.70 3.23
CA ILE A 34 8.24 -14.67 2.36
C ILE A 34 9.66 -15.10 1.98
N ASN A 35 9.91 -15.18 0.69
CA ASN A 35 11.22 -15.50 0.13
C ASN A 35 11.42 -14.72 -1.17
N GLN A 36 11.87 -13.47 -1.03
CA GLN A 36 12.04 -12.56 -2.15
C GLN A 36 13.49 -12.07 -2.22
N LYS A 37 14.05 -12.07 -3.42
CA LYS A 37 15.38 -11.54 -3.69
C LYS A 37 15.32 -10.06 -4.07
N ALA A 38 16.34 -9.30 -3.64
CA ALA A 38 16.55 -7.93 -4.10
C ALA A 38 16.76 -7.84 -5.61
N GLY A 39 16.39 -6.71 -6.19
CA GLY A 39 16.65 -6.35 -7.58
C GLY A 39 15.40 -6.19 -8.43
N TYR A 40 15.61 -5.63 -9.62
CA TYR A 40 14.55 -5.32 -10.58
C TYR A 40 14.10 -6.57 -11.33
N ARG A 41 12.84 -6.94 -11.17
CA ARG A 41 12.26 -8.14 -11.78
C ARG A 41 10.74 -8.06 -11.91
N LEU A 42 10.18 -8.94 -12.72
CA LEU A 42 8.74 -9.11 -12.85
C LEU A 42 8.23 -9.90 -11.62
N LEU A 43 7.29 -9.31 -10.89
CA LEU A 43 6.61 -9.95 -9.76
C LEU A 43 5.25 -10.46 -10.22
N THR A 44 4.93 -11.69 -9.84
CA THR A 44 3.56 -12.23 -9.88
C THR A 44 2.73 -11.62 -8.76
N GLY A 45 1.42 -11.88 -8.74
CA GLY A 45 0.56 -11.45 -7.64
C GLY A 45 1.02 -11.99 -6.29
N ASP A 46 1.43 -13.27 -6.24
CA ASP A 46 1.95 -13.88 -5.01
C ASP A 46 3.29 -13.25 -4.56
N ASP A 47 4.21 -13.01 -5.49
CA ASP A 47 5.47 -12.31 -5.20
C ASP A 47 5.22 -10.89 -4.67
N ALA A 48 4.29 -10.16 -5.30
CA ALA A 48 3.91 -8.82 -4.88
C ALA A 48 3.35 -8.82 -3.46
N MET A 49 2.47 -9.79 -3.16
CA MET A 49 1.91 -9.94 -1.82
C MET A 49 2.98 -10.22 -0.76
N GLN A 50 3.99 -11.02 -1.07
CA GLN A 50 5.12 -11.26 -0.18
C GLN A 50 5.90 -9.96 0.08
N VAL A 51 6.24 -9.21 -0.98
CA VAL A 51 6.96 -7.94 -0.88
C VAL A 51 6.19 -6.91 -0.03
N LEU A 52 4.88 -6.77 -0.25
CA LEU A 52 4.03 -5.80 0.44
C LEU A 52 3.78 -6.14 1.91
N ARG A 53 3.85 -7.43 2.28
CA ARG A 53 3.66 -7.92 3.65
C ARG A 53 4.96 -7.95 4.45
N PHE A 54 6.12 -7.91 3.79
CA PHE A 54 7.40 -7.96 4.47
C PHE A 54 7.60 -6.75 5.37
N ARG A 55 7.92 -6.99 6.62
CA ARG A 55 8.24 -5.97 7.62
C ARG A 55 9.47 -6.33 8.44
N ASP A 56 9.43 -7.50 9.04
CA ASP A 56 10.43 -8.03 9.98
C ASP A 56 11.11 -9.27 9.40
N GLY A 57 12.16 -9.72 10.04
CA GLY A 57 12.95 -10.88 9.67
C GLY A 57 14.44 -10.58 9.74
N ALA A 58 15.28 -11.49 9.23
CA ALA A 58 16.74 -11.33 9.28
C ALA A 58 17.23 -10.03 8.62
N ASN A 59 16.52 -9.56 7.58
CA ASN A 59 16.79 -8.32 6.85
C ASN A 59 15.63 -7.32 6.96
N GLY A 60 14.92 -7.29 8.09
CA GLY A 60 13.80 -6.39 8.35
C GLY A 60 14.17 -4.91 8.22
N TYR A 61 13.15 -4.07 8.10
CA TYR A 61 13.35 -2.64 8.00
C TYR A 61 13.82 -2.07 9.35
N LYS A 62 14.88 -1.26 9.33
CA LYS A 62 15.41 -0.61 10.54
C LYS A 62 14.38 0.33 11.17
N ASP A 63 13.57 0.97 10.34
CA ASP A 63 12.48 1.86 10.72
C ASP A 63 11.11 1.12 10.79
N GLY A 64 11.14 -0.21 10.83
CA GLY A 64 9.99 -1.08 11.07
C GLY A 64 8.87 -0.83 10.06
N ASP A 65 7.69 -0.43 10.56
CA ASP A 65 6.50 -0.23 9.74
C ASP A 65 6.64 0.90 8.72
N LEU A 66 7.41 1.94 9.03
CA LEU A 66 7.65 3.05 8.10
C LEU A 66 8.42 2.59 6.85
N GLY A 67 9.35 1.65 7.01
CA GLY A 67 10.06 1.04 5.88
C GLY A 67 9.13 0.23 4.99
N ARG A 68 8.20 -0.54 5.59
CA ARG A 68 7.15 -1.24 4.86
C ARG A 68 6.27 -0.28 4.06
N ILE A 69 5.79 0.80 4.69
CA ILE A 69 4.97 1.82 4.02
C ILE A 69 5.68 2.40 2.80
N LYS A 70 6.98 2.74 2.91
CA LYS A 70 7.76 3.23 1.76
C LYS A 70 7.81 2.23 0.62
N THR A 71 8.01 0.94 0.91
CA THR A 71 8.01 -0.12 -0.11
C THR A 71 6.62 -0.28 -0.73
N GLN A 72 5.57 -0.22 0.06
CA GLN A 72 4.19 -0.27 -0.43
C GLN A 72 3.88 0.90 -1.37
N GLN A 73 4.26 2.12 -1.00
CA GLN A 73 4.09 3.31 -1.85
C GLN A 73 4.88 3.20 -3.15
N ALA A 74 6.14 2.77 -3.09
CA ALA A 74 6.96 2.57 -4.28
C ALA A 74 6.36 1.49 -5.21
N PHE A 75 5.86 0.39 -4.65
CA PHE A 75 5.20 -0.66 -5.42
C PHE A 75 3.90 -0.16 -6.07
N LEU A 76 3.06 0.57 -5.33
CA LEU A 76 1.83 1.16 -5.88
C LEU A 76 2.13 2.15 -7.00
N THR A 77 3.19 2.94 -6.88
CA THR A 77 3.66 3.82 -7.96
C THR A 77 4.01 3.00 -9.20
N ALA A 78 4.85 1.97 -9.06
CA ALA A 78 5.23 1.11 -10.18
C ALA A 78 4.02 0.39 -10.81
N MET A 79 3.04 -0.02 -9.98
CA MET A 79 1.80 -0.62 -10.46
C MET A 79 0.96 0.38 -11.26
N VAL A 80 0.79 1.62 -10.79
CA VAL A 80 0.07 2.69 -11.52
C VAL A 80 0.77 3.02 -12.83
N GLU A 81 2.10 3.15 -12.84
CA GLU A 81 2.88 3.39 -14.06
C GLU A 81 2.64 2.33 -15.13
N GLN A 82 2.55 1.07 -14.73
CA GLN A 82 2.34 -0.03 -15.65
C GLN A 82 0.86 -0.20 -16.03
N LEU A 83 -0.06 0.04 -15.08
CA LEU A 83 -1.51 -0.01 -15.33
C LEU A 83 -1.92 1.01 -16.39
N LEU A 84 -1.34 2.21 -16.36
CA LEU A 84 -1.65 3.29 -17.30
C LEU A 84 -1.01 3.12 -18.69
N LYS A 85 -0.26 2.04 -18.94
CA LYS A 85 0.23 1.75 -20.28
C LYS A 85 -0.91 1.42 -21.23
N ILE A 86 -0.78 1.88 -22.48
CA ILE A 86 -1.83 1.75 -23.50
C ILE A 86 -2.26 0.29 -23.74
N GLU A 87 -1.35 -0.64 -23.59
CA GLU A 87 -1.60 -2.09 -23.71
C GLU A 87 -2.61 -2.62 -22.67
N ASN A 88 -2.72 -1.96 -21.54
CA ASN A 88 -3.63 -2.34 -20.46
C ASN A 88 -5.03 -1.74 -20.59
N ILE A 89 -5.25 -0.78 -21.49
CA ILE A 89 -6.58 -0.19 -21.75
C ILE A 89 -7.58 -1.28 -22.16
N ALA A 90 -7.16 -2.27 -22.93
CA ALA A 90 -8.03 -3.37 -23.35
C ALA A 90 -8.49 -4.25 -22.18
N LYS A 91 -7.76 -4.26 -21.06
CA LYS A 91 -8.05 -5.05 -19.87
C LYS A 91 -8.86 -4.29 -18.81
N ILE A 92 -9.31 -3.07 -19.10
CA ILE A 92 -9.97 -2.19 -18.10
C ILE A 92 -11.21 -2.83 -17.47
N ASN A 93 -11.94 -3.64 -18.24
CA ASN A 93 -13.11 -4.36 -17.72
C ASN A 93 -12.70 -5.45 -16.72
N GLU A 94 -11.63 -6.19 -17.02
CA GLU A 94 -11.07 -7.22 -16.14
C GLU A 94 -10.60 -6.60 -14.80
N PHE A 95 -9.88 -5.49 -14.87
CA PHE A 95 -9.45 -4.76 -13.65
C PHE A 95 -10.62 -4.24 -12.82
N ALA A 96 -11.68 -3.74 -13.47
CA ALA A 96 -12.87 -3.26 -12.79
C ALA A 96 -13.63 -4.39 -12.09
N GLU A 97 -13.70 -5.58 -12.70
CA GLU A 97 -14.30 -6.77 -12.08
C GLU A 97 -13.48 -7.26 -10.89
N VAL A 98 -12.16 -7.39 -11.03
CA VAL A 98 -11.28 -7.77 -9.92
C VAL A 98 -11.43 -6.78 -8.75
N PHE A 99 -11.48 -5.47 -9.04
CA PHE A 99 -11.71 -4.46 -8.01
C PHE A 99 -13.05 -4.67 -7.31
N ARG A 100 -14.13 -4.83 -8.08
CA ARG A 100 -15.49 -5.01 -7.57
C ARG A 100 -15.64 -6.28 -6.70
N GLU A 101 -14.95 -7.36 -7.06
CA GLU A 101 -15.01 -8.62 -6.33
C GLU A 101 -14.25 -8.58 -5.00
N ASN A 102 -13.25 -7.72 -4.87
CA ASN A 102 -12.32 -7.72 -3.75
C ASN A 102 -12.38 -6.46 -2.88
N VAL A 103 -13.10 -5.43 -3.30
CA VAL A 103 -13.22 -4.17 -2.57
C VAL A 103 -14.68 -3.92 -2.19
N GLU A 104 -14.93 -3.82 -0.89
CA GLU A 104 -16.23 -3.41 -0.39
C GLU A 104 -16.45 -1.92 -0.70
N THR A 105 -17.42 -1.62 -1.55
CA THR A 105 -17.71 -0.27 -2.03
C THR A 105 -19.19 -0.15 -2.45
N ASP A 106 -19.74 1.04 -2.35
CA ASP A 106 -21.06 1.40 -2.88
C ASP A 106 -21.02 1.84 -4.35
N LEU A 107 -19.81 1.89 -4.96
CA LEU A 107 -19.65 2.18 -6.38
C LEU A 107 -20.19 1.03 -7.23
N THR A 108 -21.02 1.36 -8.20
CA THR A 108 -21.44 0.39 -9.22
C THR A 108 -20.28 0.09 -10.17
N LEU A 109 -20.31 -1.08 -10.83
CA LEU A 109 -19.34 -1.40 -11.88
C LEU A 109 -19.25 -0.31 -12.95
N GLN A 110 -20.38 0.32 -13.31
CA GLN A 110 -20.41 1.43 -14.27
C GLN A 110 -19.65 2.65 -13.77
N ASN A 111 -19.76 2.96 -12.47
CA ASN A 111 -18.99 4.06 -11.85
C ASN A 111 -17.49 3.73 -11.88
N ILE A 112 -17.10 2.51 -11.51
CA ILE A 112 -15.70 2.06 -11.52
C ILE A 112 -15.13 2.17 -12.94
N LEU A 113 -15.84 1.67 -13.95
CA LEU A 113 -15.45 1.75 -15.35
C LEU A 113 -15.38 3.20 -15.86
N TRP A 114 -16.28 4.06 -15.40
CA TRP A 114 -16.26 5.47 -15.76
C TRP A 114 -14.99 6.15 -15.22
N PHE A 115 -14.66 5.94 -13.94
CA PHE A 115 -13.43 6.48 -13.34
C PHE A 115 -12.19 5.94 -14.04
N ALA A 116 -12.14 4.62 -14.29
CA ALA A 116 -11.02 4.00 -14.98
C ALA A 116 -10.84 4.59 -16.39
N LYS A 117 -11.92 4.69 -17.19
CA LYS A 117 -11.87 5.31 -18.50
C LYS A 117 -11.45 6.78 -18.43
N ALA A 118 -12.00 7.55 -17.48
CA ALA A 118 -11.65 8.94 -17.28
C ALA A 118 -10.15 9.12 -16.96
N ALA A 119 -9.57 8.21 -16.17
CA ALA A 119 -8.13 8.21 -15.91
C ALA A 119 -7.30 8.06 -17.20
N PHE A 120 -7.65 7.12 -18.05
CA PHE A 120 -6.94 6.91 -19.32
C PHE A 120 -7.18 8.05 -20.33
N THR A 121 -8.45 8.46 -20.53
CA THR A 121 -8.81 9.46 -21.54
C THR A 121 -8.53 10.90 -21.10
N GLY A 122 -8.59 11.14 -19.77
CA GLY A 122 -8.26 12.43 -19.15
C GLY A 122 -6.77 12.70 -19.04
N GLY A 123 -5.93 11.76 -19.49
CA GLY A 123 -4.47 11.92 -19.49
C GLY A 123 -3.87 11.87 -18.09
N LEU A 124 -4.45 11.05 -17.19
CA LEU A 124 -3.81 10.76 -15.91
C LEU A 124 -2.41 10.19 -16.19
N LYS A 125 -1.41 10.82 -15.61
CA LYS A 125 -0.02 10.39 -15.73
C LYS A 125 0.48 9.93 -14.38
N PRO A 126 1.42 8.98 -14.31
CA PRO A 126 2.01 8.51 -13.05
C PRO A 126 2.51 9.66 -12.16
N GLU A 127 3.13 10.69 -12.78
CA GLU A 127 3.62 11.86 -12.05
C GLU A 127 2.53 12.73 -11.41
N ASN A 128 1.26 12.52 -11.75
CA ASN A 128 0.12 13.17 -11.11
C ASN A 128 -0.42 12.38 -9.90
N VAL A 129 0.14 11.21 -9.61
CA VAL A 129 -0.26 10.37 -8.49
C VAL A 129 0.79 10.52 -7.37
N GLU A 130 0.38 11.09 -6.26
CA GLU A 130 1.24 11.26 -5.08
C GLU A 130 0.74 10.38 -3.93
N PHE A 131 1.62 9.53 -3.40
CA PHE A 131 1.36 8.77 -2.18
C PHE A 131 1.92 9.51 -0.99
N VAL A 132 1.08 9.86 -0.05
CA VAL A 132 1.47 10.66 1.12
C VAL A 132 1.30 9.85 2.39
N THR A 133 2.35 9.79 3.20
CA THR A 133 2.24 9.27 4.57
C THR A 133 1.76 10.37 5.49
N MET A 134 0.75 10.07 6.32
CA MET A 134 0.26 11.02 7.32
C MET A 134 1.43 11.47 8.22
N PRO A 135 1.63 12.79 8.39
CA PRO A 135 2.66 13.31 9.28
C PRO A 135 2.49 12.79 10.70
N ASN A 136 3.55 12.18 11.23
CA ASN A 136 3.52 11.51 12.51
C ASN A 136 4.80 11.72 13.31
N THR A 137 4.71 11.43 14.60
CA THR A 137 5.83 11.43 15.53
C THR A 137 5.89 10.06 16.22
N PRO A 138 7.05 9.40 16.25
CA PRO A 138 7.20 8.15 17.00
C PRO A 138 6.92 8.38 18.49
N ALA A 139 6.21 7.43 19.09
CA ALA A 139 5.87 7.42 20.50
C ALA A 139 6.00 6.00 21.06
N TYR A 140 6.27 5.92 22.34
CA TYR A 140 6.32 4.65 23.07
C TYR A 140 5.36 4.70 24.25
N ALA A 141 4.64 3.62 24.46
CA ALA A 141 3.74 3.46 25.60
C ALA A 141 3.70 2.01 26.05
N TYR A 142 3.44 1.81 27.33
CA TYR A 142 3.24 0.46 27.84
C TYR A 142 1.88 -0.08 27.43
N SER A 143 1.85 -1.36 27.07
CA SER A 143 0.61 -2.07 26.79
C SER A 143 -0.35 -1.96 27.99
N SER A 144 -1.65 -1.79 27.72
CA SER A 144 -2.69 -1.84 28.76
C SER A 144 -2.93 -3.25 29.30
N THR A 145 -2.39 -4.27 28.63
CA THR A 145 -2.49 -5.67 29.03
C THR A 145 -1.12 -6.25 29.35
N THR A 146 -1.04 -7.05 30.40
CA THR A 146 0.18 -7.77 30.75
C THR A 146 0.43 -8.94 29.81
N SER A 147 1.68 -9.26 29.56
CA SER A 147 2.05 -10.49 28.88
C SER A 147 1.53 -11.71 29.63
N ARG A 148 0.90 -12.64 28.92
CA ARG A 148 0.44 -13.92 29.50
C ARG A 148 1.59 -14.79 30.02
N LEU A 149 2.81 -14.57 29.52
CA LEU A 149 3.98 -15.38 29.88
C LEU A 149 4.66 -14.91 31.17
N ASN A 150 4.67 -13.61 31.47
CA ASN A 150 5.44 -13.06 32.60
C ASN A 150 4.68 -12.04 33.47
N GLY A 151 3.43 -11.74 33.14
CA GLY A 151 2.60 -10.78 33.88
C GLY A 151 3.12 -9.33 33.82
N ARG A 152 4.05 -9.00 32.92
CA ARG A 152 4.62 -7.66 32.80
C ARG A 152 4.00 -6.90 31.62
N TYR A 153 3.88 -5.60 31.77
CA TYR A 153 3.56 -4.72 30.65
C TYR A 153 4.75 -4.64 29.70
N SER A 154 4.47 -4.73 28.42
CA SER A 154 5.49 -4.54 27.37
C SER A 154 5.40 -3.12 26.81
N GLU A 155 6.55 -2.49 26.61
CA GLU A 155 6.63 -1.25 25.87
C GLU A 155 6.30 -1.51 24.40
N GLN A 156 5.44 -0.69 23.86
CA GLN A 156 4.97 -0.79 22.46
C GLN A 156 5.32 0.49 21.72
N SER A 157 5.74 0.34 20.47
CA SER A 157 5.99 1.45 19.57
C SER A 157 4.69 1.87 18.88
N TYR A 158 4.41 3.15 18.94
CA TYR A 158 3.27 3.79 18.29
C TYR A 158 3.74 4.94 17.41
N VAL A 159 2.84 5.43 16.59
CA VAL A 159 2.97 6.73 15.94
C VAL A 159 1.79 7.61 16.35
N THR A 160 2.05 8.85 16.69
CA THR A 160 1.02 9.84 16.98
C THR A 160 0.96 10.86 15.85
N PRO A 161 -0.23 11.37 15.49
CA PRO A 161 -0.34 12.36 14.43
C PRO A 161 0.37 13.65 14.83
N ASN A 162 1.14 14.22 13.92
CA ASN A 162 1.60 15.59 14.04
C ASN A 162 0.49 16.51 13.55
N THR A 163 -0.33 17.01 14.49
CA THR A 163 -1.57 17.73 14.18
C THR A 163 -1.36 18.95 13.30
N SER A 164 -0.29 19.73 13.55
CA SER A 164 -0.01 20.95 12.76
C SER A 164 0.34 20.61 11.31
N GLN A 165 1.23 19.64 11.10
CA GLN A 165 1.60 19.21 9.75
C GLN A 165 0.45 18.46 9.06
N LEU A 166 -0.37 17.74 9.82
CA LEU A 166 -1.56 17.07 9.27
C LEU A 166 -2.57 18.11 8.78
N LEU A 167 -2.85 19.15 9.56
CA LEU A 167 -3.75 20.23 9.14
C LEU A 167 -3.21 20.97 7.89
N GLU A 168 -1.91 21.23 7.85
CA GLU A 168 -1.28 21.81 6.66
C GLU A 168 -1.45 20.92 5.43
N LEU A 169 -1.17 19.63 5.55
CA LEU A 169 -1.35 18.64 4.48
C LEU A 169 -2.80 18.60 3.99
N VAL A 170 -3.76 18.51 4.92
CA VAL A 170 -5.18 18.46 4.57
C VAL A 170 -5.60 19.74 3.87
N ASN A 171 -5.26 20.89 4.41
CA ASN A 171 -5.69 22.18 3.86
C ASN A 171 -5.04 22.52 2.51
N THR A 172 -3.83 22.05 2.26
CA THR A 172 -3.09 22.37 1.02
C THR A 172 -3.28 21.37 -0.10
N LYS A 173 -3.48 20.08 0.24
CA LYS A 173 -3.46 18.99 -0.76
C LYS A 173 -4.75 18.17 -0.84
N LEU A 174 -5.47 18.01 0.26
CA LEU A 174 -6.55 17.03 0.34
C LEU A 174 -7.94 17.65 0.42
N SER A 175 -8.07 18.86 0.98
CA SER A 175 -9.38 19.49 1.14
C SER A 175 -9.90 20.05 -0.18
N PRO A 176 -11.11 19.66 -0.61
CA PRO A 176 -11.80 20.29 -1.74
C PRO A 176 -12.49 21.61 -1.35
N TYR A 177 -12.45 21.99 -0.08
CA TYR A 177 -13.15 23.16 0.46
C TYR A 177 -12.26 24.40 0.50
N ALA A 178 -12.84 25.56 0.30
CA ALA A 178 -12.15 26.84 0.45
C ALA A 178 -11.92 27.23 1.92
N GLU A 179 -12.70 26.65 2.84
CA GLU A 179 -12.55 26.88 4.27
C GLU A 179 -11.39 26.04 4.83
N VAL A 180 -10.59 26.68 5.65
CA VAL A 180 -9.41 26.07 6.27
C VAL A 180 -9.82 25.34 7.55
N PHE A 181 -9.46 24.05 7.65
CA PHE A 181 -9.62 23.31 8.90
C PHE A 181 -8.62 23.81 9.94
N THR A 182 -9.11 24.08 11.15
CA THR A 182 -8.30 24.61 12.26
C THR A 182 -8.16 23.65 13.43
N ARG A 183 -9.05 22.69 13.56
CA ARG A 183 -8.99 21.53 14.49
C ARG A 183 -10.09 20.51 14.17
#